data_79ee34a6b12da08c42795de817f81abd
#
_entry.id   79ee34a6b12da08c42795de817f81abd
#
_cell.length_a   1.000
_cell.length_b   1.000
_cell.length_c   1.000
_cell.angle_alpha   90.00
_cell.angle_beta   90.00
_cell.angle_gamma   90.00
#
_symmetry.space_group_name_H-M   'P 1'
#
loop_
_entity.id
_entity.type
_entity.pdbx_description
1 polymer ?
#
loop_
_entity_poly.entity_id
_entity_poly.type
_entity_poly.pdbx_seq_one_letter_code
_entity_poly.pdbx_strand_id
1 'polypeptide(L)'
;MAKHVSKAPTTGASSVESDRSPARTVALIGFGTVGRAVAKILCEGGNRSLRLTHICNRNVERKKQEWVPSEVVWTDDVESVLKSDVDIVIELIGGISPAEQIVRTALEAGKGVVTANKQLIARHGPNLLELAGRKGSQLEFGASVAGGVPVLPALRTGLSGDRLHGIAGILNGTCNYILSRIENARIPFSEALEEAQAHGYAEADASEDLDGGDARAKLAILALAGLHARVTPESIRARTIRPLDAVDFDYAAELGCTIRQISRADLKGETLYAEVGPCLVRSDSPFGRVQRNLNLVLTSGKYGGDMAFLGAGAGGEPTAVAVVSDVMSVAQTLAGGKKDVTSQVSAPEISCDFETAWYLRFFVRDQPGIVARLAQILAEYHLNIDALLQKPGFDKASLPFVITLEPCRDSQLRPALEKMAELKFTLRPCLCLPILR
;
A
#
# COMPACT_ATOMS: atom_id res chain seq x y z
N MET A 1 -46.50 -47.14 52.90
CA MET A 1 -46.00 -45.81 52.52
C MET A 1 -45.45 -45.91 51.12
N ALA A 2 -46.23 -45.45 50.11
CA ALA A 2 -45.92 -45.59 48.69
C ALA A 2 -45.08 -44.45 48.21
N LYS A 3 -43.97 -44.72 47.48
CA LYS A 3 -43.14 -43.69 46.81
C LYS A 3 -43.79 -43.40 45.46
N HIS A 4 -44.22 -42.13 45.28
CA HIS A 4 -44.57 -41.60 43.97
C HIS A 4 -43.28 -41.33 43.18
N VAL A 5 -43.16 -41.97 42.03
CA VAL A 5 -42.18 -41.66 41.01
C VAL A 5 -42.81 -40.77 39.97
N SER A 6 -42.41 -39.48 39.96
CA SER A 6 -42.84 -38.51 38.96
C SER A 6 -42.09 -38.78 37.64
N LYS A 7 -42.83 -39.02 36.55
CA LYS A 7 -42.33 -39.05 35.18
C LYS A 7 -42.06 -37.61 34.73
N ALA A 8 -40.82 -37.32 34.33
CA ALA A 8 -40.44 -36.09 33.61
C ALA A 8 -40.99 -36.08 32.19
N PRO A 9 -41.43 -34.92 31.67
CA PRO A 9 -41.91 -34.81 30.29
C PRO A 9 -40.71 -34.89 29.32
N THR A 10 -40.84 -35.76 28.31
CA THR A 10 -39.97 -35.82 27.13
C THR A 10 -40.12 -34.51 26.34
N THR A 11 -39.12 -33.64 26.41
CA THR A 11 -39.00 -32.48 25.53
C THR A 11 -38.68 -32.97 24.11
N GLY A 12 -39.61 -32.77 23.21
CA GLY A 12 -39.42 -32.96 21.78
C GLY A 12 -38.28 -32.09 21.28
N ALA A 13 -37.30 -32.69 20.64
CA ALA A 13 -36.29 -31.97 19.90
C ALA A 13 -36.98 -31.22 18.74
N SER A 14 -37.22 -29.93 18.90
CA SER A 14 -37.56 -29.08 17.78
C SER A 14 -36.33 -29.04 16.87
N SER A 15 -36.45 -29.63 15.68
CA SER A 15 -35.55 -29.43 14.56
C SER A 15 -35.51 -27.94 14.26
N VAL A 16 -34.42 -27.27 14.65
CA VAL A 16 -34.11 -25.93 14.13
C VAL A 16 -33.77 -26.13 12.66
N GLU A 17 -34.79 -26.10 11.79
CA GLU A 17 -34.59 -25.79 10.38
C GLU A 17 -33.96 -24.41 10.35
N SER A 18 -32.62 -24.40 10.16
CA SER A 18 -31.88 -23.16 9.91
C SER A 18 -32.45 -22.53 8.63
N ASP A 19 -33.08 -21.40 8.78
CA ASP A 19 -33.45 -20.48 7.69
C ASP A 19 -32.14 -20.05 6.99
N ARG A 20 -31.66 -20.89 6.05
CA ARG A 20 -30.42 -20.67 5.32
C ARG A 20 -30.75 -19.86 4.10
N SER A 21 -30.47 -18.58 4.14
CA SER A 21 -30.45 -17.74 2.94
C SER A 21 -29.65 -18.45 1.84
N PRO A 22 -30.13 -18.42 0.58
CA PRO A 22 -29.43 -19.08 -0.52
C PRO A 22 -28.01 -18.54 -0.67
N ALA A 23 -27.07 -19.41 -1.07
CA ALA A 23 -25.68 -19.04 -1.29
C ALA A 23 -25.60 -17.94 -2.37
N ARG A 24 -24.82 -16.89 -2.12
CA ARG A 24 -24.56 -15.84 -3.09
C ARG A 24 -23.70 -16.35 -4.24
N THR A 25 -24.10 -15.99 -5.45
CA THR A 25 -23.40 -16.38 -6.67
C THR A 25 -22.28 -15.42 -7.00
N VAL A 26 -21.13 -15.96 -7.36
CA VAL A 26 -19.89 -15.19 -7.57
C VAL A 26 -19.35 -15.46 -8.97
N ALA A 27 -19.02 -14.41 -9.70
CA ALA A 27 -18.27 -14.47 -10.95
C ALA A 27 -16.85 -13.92 -10.76
N LEU A 28 -15.87 -14.63 -11.30
CA LEU A 28 -14.46 -14.24 -11.27
C LEU A 28 -14.02 -13.82 -12.68
N ILE A 29 -13.61 -12.57 -12.83
CA ILE A 29 -13.06 -12.00 -14.06
C ILE A 29 -11.55 -11.81 -13.88
N GLY A 30 -10.76 -12.64 -14.59
CA GLY A 30 -9.31 -12.71 -14.47
C GLY A 30 -8.86 -13.97 -13.71
N PHE A 31 -8.22 -14.91 -14.42
CA PHE A 31 -7.70 -16.17 -13.86
C PHE A 31 -6.17 -16.22 -13.99
N GLY A 32 -5.51 -15.20 -13.43
CA GLY A 32 -4.06 -15.13 -13.20
C GLY A 32 -3.66 -15.80 -11.89
N THR A 33 -2.49 -15.44 -11.35
CA THR A 33 -1.97 -15.98 -10.07
C THR A 33 -2.97 -15.80 -8.92
N VAL A 34 -3.47 -14.57 -8.72
CA VAL A 34 -4.45 -14.27 -7.66
C VAL A 34 -5.79 -14.91 -7.94
N GLY A 35 -6.31 -14.79 -9.18
CA GLY A 35 -7.62 -15.36 -9.54
C GLY A 35 -7.68 -16.88 -9.38
N ARG A 36 -6.59 -17.59 -9.70
CA ARG A 36 -6.48 -19.05 -9.47
C ARG A 36 -6.55 -19.38 -7.97
N ALA A 37 -5.84 -18.62 -7.13
CA ALA A 37 -5.87 -18.81 -5.68
C ALA A 37 -7.26 -18.47 -5.09
N VAL A 38 -7.92 -17.40 -5.57
CA VAL A 38 -9.30 -17.05 -5.18
C VAL A 38 -10.28 -18.19 -5.52
N ALA A 39 -10.23 -18.68 -6.76
CA ALA A 39 -11.08 -19.80 -7.19
C ALA A 39 -10.86 -21.04 -6.32
N LYS A 40 -9.60 -21.36 -6.00
CA LYS A 40 -9.25 -22.48 -5.12
C LYS A 40 -9.87 -22.33 -3.74
N ILE A 41 -9.74 -21.17 -3.09
CA ILE A 41 -10.34 -20.90 -1.78
C ILE A 41 -11.87 -21.00 -1.83
N LEU A 42 -12.51 -20.47 -2.89
CA LEU A 42 -13.96 -20.54 -3.04
C LEU A 42 -14.47 -21.97 -3.27
N CYS A 43 -13.72 -22.81 -3.99
CA CYS A 43 -14.10 -24.20 -4.26
C CYS A 43 -13.80 -25.13 -3.06
N GLU A 44 -12.67 -24.97 -2.38
CA GLU A 44 -12.20 -25.85 -1.30
C GLU A 44 -12.62 -25.39 0.10
N GLY A 45 -12.84 -24.08 0.28
CA GLY A 45 -12.94 -23.43 1.59
C GLY A 45 -14.19 -23.75 2.42
N GLY A 46 -15.09 -24.60 1.97
CA GLY A 46 -16.28 -25.02 2.73
C GLY A 46 -17.27 -23.91 3.07
N ASN A 47 -17.09 -22.69 2.54
CA ASN A 47 -18.00 -21.58 2.76
C ASN A 47 -19.29 -21.78 1.95
N ARG A 48 -20.30 -22.35 2.60
CA ARG A 48 -21.59 -22.66 1.98
C ARG A 48 -22.43 -21.44 1.61
N SER A 49 -22.02 -20.23 2.04
CA SER A 49 -22.73 -18.98 1.73
C SER A 49 -22.30 -18.34 0.40
N LEU A 50 -21.24 -18.85 -0.24
CA LEU A 50 -20.72 -18.38 -1.52
C LEU A 50 -20.64 -19.53 -2.53
N ARG A 51 -20.99 -19.26 -3.77
CA ARG A 51 -20.90 -20.22 -4.86
C ARG A 51 -20.27 -19.59 -6.10
N LEU A 52 -19.08 -20.05 -6.47
CA LEU A 52 -18.43 -19.67 -7.72
C LEU A 52 -19.24 -20.28 -8.89
N THR A 53 -19.73 -19.45 -9.79
CA THR A 53 -20.57 -19.87 -10.93
C THR A 53 -19.94 -19.58 -12.28
N HIS A 54 -19.10 -18.55 -12.38
CA HIS A 54 -18.47 -18.15 -13.64
C HIS A 54 -17.00 -17.84 -13.40
N ILE A 55 -16.16 -18.26 -14.35
CA ILE A 55 -14.77 -17.81 -14.50
C ILE A 55 -14.61 -17.25 -15.90
N CYS A 56 -14.35 -15.95 -15.98
CA CYS A 56 -14.08 -15.26 -17.23
C CYS A 56 -12.59 -14.99 -17.38
N ASN A 57 -12.00 -15.46 -18.49
CA ASN A 57 -10.60 -15.18 -18.78
C ASN A 57 -10.30 -15.36 -20.28
N ARG A 58 -9.37 -14.60 -20.82
CA ARG A 58 -8.82 -14.83 -22.15
C ARG A 58 -8.14 -16.21 -22.20
N ASN A 59 -8.26 -16.93 -23.34
CA ASN A 59 -7.66 -18.25 -23.53
C ASN A 59 -8.17 -19.33 -22.55
N VAL A 60 -9.49 -19.43 -22.41
CA VAL A 60 -10.20 -20.38 -21.51
C VAL A 60 -9.58 -21.78 -21.54
N GLU A 61 -9.41 -22.40 -22.74
CA GLU A 61 -8.96 -23.78 -22.87
C GLU A 61 -7.58 -24.05 -22.23
N ARG A 62 -6.69 -23.04 -22.21
CA ARG A 62 -5.36 -23.16 -21.57
C ARG A 62 -5.42 -22.95 -20.06
N LYS A 63 -6.51 -22.38 -19.54
CA LYS A 63 -6.65 -21.98 -18.15
C LYS A 63 -7.52 -22.92 -17.32
N LYS A 64 -8.38 -23.72 -17.96
CA LYS A 64 -9.23 -24.73 -17.28
C LYS A 64 -8.40 -25.60 -16.35
N GLN A 65 -8.97 -25.91 -15.19
CA GLN A 65 -8.36 -26.74 -14.16
C GLN A 65 -9.33 -27.82 -13.74
N GLU A 66 -8.85 -29.04 -13.61
CA GLU A 66 -9.66 -30.21 -13.25
C GLU A 66 -10.31 -30.14 -11.86
N TRP A 67 -9.67 -29.38 -10.95
CA TRP A 67 -10.18 -29.16 -9.59
C TRP A 67 -11.32 -28.13 -9.50
N VAL A 68 -11.59 -27.38 -10.57
CA VAL A 68 -12.76 -26.49 -10.61
C VAL A 68 -13.99 -27.30 -10.92
N PRO A 69 -15.08 -27.18 -10.11
CA PRO A 69 -16.32 -27.94 -10.35
C PRO A 69 -16.87 -27.76 -11.76
N SER A 70 -17.40 -28.83 -12.32
CA SER A 70 -17.90 -28.88 -13.71
C SER A 70 -19.09 -27.97 -13.99
N GLU A 71 -19.83 -27.60 -12.95
CA GLU A 71 -20.94 -26.62 -13.01
C GLU A 71 -20.48 -25.16 -13.15
N VAL A 72 -19.21 -24.88 -12.97
CA VAL A 72 -18.66 -23.52 -13.17
C VAL A 72 -18.51 -23.25 -14.65
N VAL A 73 -19.18 -22.21 -15.13
CA VAL A 73 -19.13 -21.76 -16.52
C VAL A 73 -17.82 -21.05 -16.81
N TRP A 74 -17.07 -21.55 -17.78
CA TRP A 74 -15.87 -20.88 -18.29
C TRP A 74 -16.20 -20.14 -19.58
N THR A 75 -15.84 -18.85 -19.65
CA THR A 75 -16.10 -17.99 -20.81
C THR A 75 -14.99 -16.96 -21.02
N ASP A 76 -14.85 -16.45 -22.22
CA ASP A 76 -14.07 -15.24 -22.53
C ASP A 76 -14.95 -14.01 -22.81
N ASP A 77 -16.27 -14.18 -22.78
CA ASP A 77 -17.25 -13.13 -22.93
C ASP A 77 -17.61 -12.49 -21.58
N VAL A 78 -16.99 -11.35 -21.30
CA VAL A 78 -17.25 -10.53 -20.10
C VAL A 78 -18.70 -10.01 -20.07
N GLU A 79 -19.27 -9.65 -21.23
CA GLU A 79 -20.64 -9.12 -21.28
C GLU A 79 -21.67 -10.16 -20.86
N SER A 80 -21.49 -11.42 -21.26
CA SER A 80 -22.38 -12.52 -20.83
C SER A 80 -22.36 -12.67 -19.31
N VAL A 81 -21.19 -12.54 -18.68
CA VAL A 81 -21.05 -12.58 -17.20
C VAL A 81 -21.76 -11.41 -16.55
N LEU A 82 -21.59 -10.19 -17.05
CA LEU A 82 -22.21 -8.99 -16.50
C LEU A 82 -23.75 -8.99 -16.64
N LYS A 83 -24.27 -9.65 -17.68
CA LYS A 83 -25.73 -9.83 -17.91
C LYS A 83 -26.34 -11.00 -17.15
N SER A 84 -25.53 -11.92 -16.59
CA SER A 84 -26.02 -13.07 -15.82
C SER A 84 -26.55 -12.67 -14.43
N ASP A 85 -27.26 -13.60 -13.76
CA ASP A 85 -27.85 -13.39 -12.44
C ASP A 85 -26.83 -13.53 -11.27
N VAL A 86 -25.54 -13.22 -11.51
CA VAL A 86 -24.56 -13.26 -10.44
C VAL A 86 -24.75 -12.11 -9.46
N ASP A 87 -24.62 -12.41 -8.17
CA ASP A 87 -24.73 -11.39 -7.09
C ASP A 87 -23.47 -10.55 -6.97
N ILE A 88 -22.28 -11.16 -7.15
CA ILE A 88 -20.98 -10.56 -6.88
C ILE A 88 -20.03 -10.79 -8.05
N VAL A 89 -19.36 -9.74 -8.48
CA VAL A 89 -18.31 -9.76 -9.52
C VAL A 89 -16.95 -9.47 -8.87
N ILE A 90 -15.99 -10.36 -9.09
CA ILE A 90 -14.59 -10.18 -8.70
C ILE A 90 -13.79 -9.77 -9.94
N GLU A 91 -13.16 -8.59 -9.92
CA GLU A 91 -12.28 -8.10 -11.00
C GLU A 91 -10.81 -8.26 -10.60
N LEU A 92 -10.06 -9.08 -11.36
CA LEU A 92 -8.64 -9.36 -11.15
C LEU A 92 -7.83 -9.34 -12.46
N ILE A 93 -8.23 -8.49 -13.43
CA ILE A 93 -7.52 -8.39 -14.70
C ILE A 93 -6.40 -7.36 -14.69
N GLY A 94 -6.46 -6.40 -13.76
CA GLY A 94 -5.48 -5.32 -13.65
C GLY A 94 -5.57 -4.26 -14.75
N GLY A 95 -4.78 -3.19 -14.62
CA GLY A 95 -4.84 -2.03 -15.50
C GLY A 95 -6.12 -1.20 -15.31
N ILE A 96 -6.29 -0.14 -16.11
CA ILE A 96 -7.48 0.72 -16.02
C ILE A 96 -8.54 0.28 -17.03
N SER A 97 -8.14 0.11 -18.28
CA SER A 97 -9.04 -0.36 -19.34
C SER A 97 -8.76 -1.84 -19.65
N PRO A 98 -9.77 -2.71 -19.73
CA PRO A 98 -11.21 -2.46 -19.61
C PRO A 98 -11.77 -2.56 -18.17
N ALA A 99 -10.94 -2.69 -17.13
CA ALA A 99 -11.36 -2.95 -15.75
C ALA A 99 -12.37 -1.89 -15.23
N GLU A 100 -12.15 -0.60 -15.52
CA GLU A 100 -13.06 0.46 -15.12
C GLU A 100 -14.47 0.27 -15.68
N GLN A 101 -14.57 -0.06 -16.97
CA GLN A 101 -15.85 -0.30 -17.64
C GLN A 101 -16.58 -1.50 -17.03
N ILE A 102 -15.85 -2.58 -16.74
CA ILE A 102 -16.41 -3.80 -16.14
C ILE A 102 -16.96 -3.51 -14.75
N VAL A 103 -16.17 -2.86 -13.89
CA VAL A 103 -16.57 -2.51 -12.53
C VAL A 103 -17.76 -1.56 -12.55
N ARG A 104 -17.73 -0.53 -13.41
CA ARG A 104 -18.84 0.42 -13.57
C ARG A 104 -20.12 -0.30 -13.97
N THR A 105 -20.10 -1.12 -15.01
CA THR A 105 -21.27 -1.85 -15.52
C THR A 105 -21.84 -2.78 -14.45
N ALA A 106 -20.99 -3.49 -13.69
CA ALA A 106 -21.44 -4.34 -12.60
C ALA A 106 -22.13 -3.55 -11.48
N LEU A 107 -21.57 -2.40 -11.08
CA LEU A 107 -22.17 -1.50 -10.08
C LEU A 107 -23.48 -0.90 -10.57
N GLU A 108 -23.57 -0.50 -11.84
CA GLU A 108 -24.81 0.02 -12.46
C GLU A 108 -25.92 -1.02 -12.50
N ALA A 109 -25.57 -2.30 -12.63
CA ALA A 109 -26.50 -3.43 -12.55
C ALA A 109 -26.87 -3.81 -11.10
N GLY A 110 -26.39 -3.08 -10.08
CA GLY A 110 -26.69 -3.36 -8.67
C GLY A 110 -25.91 -4.55 -8.09
N LYS A 111 -24.91 -5.09 -8.80
CA LYS A 111 -24.09 -6.19 -8.33
C LYS A 111 -23.07 -5.72 -7.31
N GLY A 112 -22.72 -6.55 -6.32
CA GLY A 112 -21.57 -6.32 -5.49
C GLY A 112 -20.27 -6.49 -6.30
N VAL A 113 -19.26 -5.67 -6.03
CA VAL A 113 -17.98 -5.73 -6.74
C VAL A 113 -16.82 -5.81 -5.77
N VAL A 114 -15.87 -6.70 -6.08
CA VAL A 114 -14.59 -6.82 -5.37
C VAL A 114 -13.45 -6.68 -6.37
N THR A 115 -12.46 -5.86 -6.05
CA THR A 115 -11.28 -5.70 -6.93
C THR A 115 -9.98 -5.59 -6.14
N ALA A 116 -8.89 -6.17 -6.67
CA ALA A 116 -7.53 -5.96 -6.18
C ALA A 116 -6.76 -4.92 -7.01
N ASN A 117 -7.42 -4.23 -7.92
CA ASN A 117 -6.81 -3.36 -8.91
C ASN A 117 -6.47 -1.98 -8.33
N LYS A 118 -5.24 -1.85 -7.81
CA LYS A 118 -4.77 -0.60 -7.22
C LYS A 118 -4.80 0.60 -8.18
N GLN A 119 -4.48 0.36 -9.48
CA GLN A 119 -4.46 1.44 -10.48
C GLN A 119 -5.86 2.00 -10.72
N LEU A 120 -6.86 1.13 -10.76
CA LEU A 120 -8.26 1.50 -10.89
C LEU A 120 -8.73 2.31 -9.67
N ILE A 121 -8.52 1.79 -8.47
CA ILE A 121 -9.02 2.42 -7.25
C ILE A 121 -8.30 3.73 -6.94
N ALA A 122 -6.98 3.80 -7.17
CA ALA A 122 -6.22 5.03 -6.93
C ALA A 122 -6.71 6.22 -7.79
N ARG A 123 -7.20 5.98 -9.02
CA ARG A 123 -7.64 7.03 -9.94
C ARG A 123 -9.16 7.21 -9.99
N HIS A 124 -9.91 6.13 -9.95
CA HIS A 124 -11.36 6.13 -10.17
C HIS A 124 -12.16 5.73 -8.91
N GLY A 125 -11.48 5.31 -7.82
CA GLY A 125 -12.10 4.83 -6.58
C GLY A 125 -13.20 5.76 -6.03
N PRO A 126 -12.95 7.07 -5.84
CA PRO A 126 -13.97 8.00 -5.34
C PRO A 126 -15.25 8.00 -6.19
N ASN A 127 -15.13 8.05 -7.50
CA ASN A 127 -16.27 8.05 -8.43
C ASN A 127 -17.01 6.71 -8.44
N LEU A 128 -16.28 5.59 -8.33
CA LEU A 128 -16.87 4.24 -8.28
C LEU A 128 -17.58 3.98 -6.95
N LEU A 129 -17.04 4.47 -5.83
CA LEU A 129 -17.72 4.41 -4.51
C LEU A 129 -19.02 5.25 -4.51
N GLU A 130 -18.97 6.45 -5.08
CA GLU A 130 -20.18 7.29 -5.23
C GLU A 130 -21.23 6.59 -6.11
N LEU A 131 -20.81 5.96 -7.21
CA LEU A 131 -21.70 5.17 -8.06
C LEU A 131 -22.32 4.00 -7.30
N ALA A 132 -21.51 3.23 -6.56
CA ALA A 132 -21.97 2.12 -5.73
C ALA A 132 -23.04 2.58 -4.74
N GLY A 133 -22.79 3.68 -4.02
CA GLY A 133 -23.76 4.27 -3.07
C GLY A 133 -25.07 4.69 -3.74
N ARG A 134 -25.02 5.34 -4.92
CA ARG A 134 -26.20 5.74 -5.68
C ARG A 134 -27.02 4.55 -6.18
N LYS A 135 -26.39 3.44 -6.52
CA LYS A 135 -27.03 2.23 -7.04
C LYS A 135 -27.44 1.24 -5.95
N GLY A 136 -27.09 1.49 -4.69
CA GLY A 136 -27.32 0.56 -3.59
C GLY A 136 -26.51 -0.74 -3.72
N SER A 137 -25.42 -0.69 -4.51
CA SER A 137 -24.44 -1.76 -4.62
C SER A 137 -23.24 -1.50 -3.69
N GLN A 138 -22.28 -2.41 -3.65
CA GLN A 138 -21.10 -2.31 -2.79
C GLN A 138 -19.82 -2.55 -3.60
N LEU A 139 -18.79 -1.76 -3.31
CA LEU A 139 -17.45 -1.90 -3.86
C LEU A 139 -16.45 -2.14 -2.73
N GLU A 140 -15.79 -3.30 -2.74
CA GLU A 140 -14.69 -3.64 -1.83
C GLU A 140 -13.39 -3.78 -2.60
N PHE A 141 -12.29 -3.32 -1.96
CA PHE A 141 -10.97 -3.27 -2.58
C PHE A 141 -9.84 -3.49 -1.57
N GLY A 142 -10.09 -4.25 -0.50
CA GLY A 142 -9.14 -4.55 0.57
C GLY A 142 -7.82 -5.10 0.06
N ALA A 143 -7.87 -5.91 -1.00
CA ALA A 143 -6.70 -6.51 -1.61
C ALA A 143 -5.83 -5.55 -2.46
N SER A 144 -6.27 -4.30 -2.71
CA SER A 144 -5.55 -3.34 -3.55
C SER A 144 -4.32 -2.71 -2.88
N VAL A 145 -4.25 -2.75 -1.54
CA VAL A 145 -3.11 -2.23 -0.75
C VAL A 145 -2.63 -3.29 0.22
N ALA A 146 -1.31 -3.52 0.25
CA ALA A 146 -0.65 -4.43 1.17
C ALA A 146 -1.25 -5.85 1.19
N GLY A 147 -1.77 -6.33 0.09
CA GLY A 147 -2.32 -7.64 -0.28
C GLY A 147 -2.79 -8.54 0.85
N GLY A 148 -1.89 -9.12 1.64
CA GLY A 148 -2.22 -10.00 2.78
C GLY A 148 -2.46 -9.29 4.12
N VAL A 149 -2.35 -7.94 4.17
CA VAL A 149 -2.55 -7.16 5.40
C VAL A 149 -3.94 -6.52 5.39
N PRO A 150 -4.83 -6.79 6.37
CA PRO A 150 -6.20 -6.31 6.37
C PRO A 150 -6.33 -4.83 6.79
N VAL A 151 -5.48 -3.95 6.22
CA VAL A 151 -5.43 -2.54 6.59
C VAL A 151 -6.67 -1.76 6.15
N LEU A 152 -7.14 -1.96 4.91
CA LEU A 152 -8.28 -1.21 4.40
C LEU A 152 -9.59 -1.53 5.14
N PRO A 153 -9.94 -2.79 5.42
CA PRO A 153 -11.06 -3.12 6.32
C PRO A 153 -10.89 -2.53 7.72
N ALA A 154 -9.67 -2.53 8.28
CA ALA A 154 -9.40 -1.93 9.57
C ALA A 154 -9.65 -0.42 9.56
N LEU A 155 -9.19 0.32 8.55
CA LEU A 155 -9.42 1.75 8.39
C LEU A 155 -10.91 2.10 8.26
N ARG A 156 -11.64 1.35 7.42
CA ARG A 156 -13.05 1.63 7.09
C ARG A 156 -14.02 1.25 8.20
N THR A 157 -13.72 0.20 8.97
CA THR A 157 -14.64 -0.36 9.98
C THR A 157 -14.04 -0.33 11.37
N GLY A 158 -12.85 -0.90 11.56
CA GLY A 158 -12.25 -1.07 12.88
C GLY A 158 -11.84 0.24 13.55
N LEU A 159 -11.40 1.22 12.77
CA LEU A 159 -10.95 2.54 13.24
C LEU A 159 -11.95 3.66 12.95
N SER A 160 -13.16 3.34 12.49
CA SER A 160 -14.19 4.32 12.14
C SER A 160 -14.67 5.17 13.34
N GLY A 161 -14.42 4.75 14.57
CA GLY A 161 -14.68 5.52 15.78
C GLY A 161 -13.62 6.57 16.10
N ASP A 162 -12.48 6.56 15.42
CA ASP A 162 -11.40 7.54 15.63
C ASP A 162 -11.37 8.60 14.51
N ARG A 163 -10.59 9.65 14.75
CA ARG A 163 -10.27 10.69 13.76
C ARG A 163 -8.81 10.50 13.36
N LEU A 164 -8.58 9.72 12.32
CA LEU A 164 -7.25 9.54 11.79
C LEU A 164 -6.77 10.85 11.15
N HIS A 165 -5.52 11.20 11.42
CA HIS A 165 -4.87 12.40 10.87
C HIS A 165 -3.54 12.10 10.20
N GLY A 166 -2.98 10.88 10.39
CA GLY A 166 -1.73 10.46 9.79
C GLY A 166 -1.77 9.01 9.33
N ILE A 167 -1.15 8.76 8.20
CA ILE A 167 -0.87 7.40 7.68
C ILE A 167 0.56 7.41 7.14
N ALA A 168 1.37 6.47 7.59
CA ALA A 168 2.70 6.24 7.04
C ALA A 168 2.95 4.76 6.80
N GLY A 169 3.76 4.39 5.79
CA GLY A 169 3.98 2.98 5.52
C GLY A 169 5.17 2.68 4.64
N ILE A 170 5.67 1.45 4.78
CA ILE A 170 6.49 0.77 3.80
C ILE A 170 5.53 -0.01 2.90
N LEU A 171 5.18 0.58 1.75
CA LEU A 171 4.12 0.09 0.87
C LEU A 171 4.64 -0.70 -0.34
N ASN A 172 5.96 -0.68 -0.57
CA ASN A 172 6.59 -1.39 -1.68
C ASN A 172 7.60 -2.42 -1.16
N GLY A 173 7.29 -3.70 -1.33
CA GLY A 173 8.13 -4.81 -0.86
C GLY A 173 9.44 -4.95 -1.64
N THR A 174 9.46 -4.63 -2.94
CA THR A 174 10.66 -4.65 -3.79
C THR A 174 11.69 -3.66 -3.29
N CYS A 175 11.29 -2.40 -3.10
CA CYS A 175 12.18 -1.38 -2.54
C CYS A 175 12.68 -1.74 -1.15
N ASN A 176 11.79 -2.25 -0.28
CA ASN A 176 12.21 -2.64 1.06
C ASN A 176 13.20 -3.82 1.05
N TYR A 177 13.03 -4.77 0.13
CA TYR A 177 14.00 -5.86 -0.06
C TYR A 177 15.36 -5.31 -0.49
N ILE A 178 15.42 -4.48 -1.54
CA ILE A 178 16.65 -3.88 -2.06
C ILE A 178 17.37 -3.10 -0.96
N LEU A 179 16.66 -2.21 -0.25
CA LEU A 179 17.26 -1.41 0.81
C LEU A 179 17.77 -2.27 1.98
N SER A 180 17.05 -3.34 2.34
CA SER A 180 17.49 -4.30 3.36
C SER A 180 18.75 -5.07 2.92
N ARG A 181 18.88 -5.39 1.63
CA ARG A 181 20.08 -6.06 1.10
C ARG A 181 21.30 -5.14 1.14
N ILE A 182 21.15 -3.88 0.71
CA ILE A 182 22.23 -2.89 0.79
C ILE A 182 22.65 -2.69 2.25
N GLU A 183 21.68 -2.53 3.16
CA GLU A 183 21.92 -2.37 4.60
C GLU A 183 22.71 -3.53 5.20
N ASN A 184 22.30 -4.78 4.93
CA ASN A 184 22.85 -5.95 5.62
C ASN A 184 24.14 -6.48 4.98
N ALA A 185 24.25 -6.44 3.64
CA ALA A 185 25.38 -7.00 2.89
C ALA A 185 26.38 -5.96 2.40
N ARG A 186 26.03 -4.65 2.51
CA ARG A 186 26.89 -3.54 2.01
C ARG A 186 27.23 -3.66 0.51
N ILE A 187 26.33 -4.29 -0.25
CA ILE A 187 26.46 -4.45 -1.69
C ILE A 187 26.00 -3.18 -2.45
N PRO A 188 26.48 -2.97 -3.68
CA PRO A 188 26.00 -1.88 -4.54
C PRO A 188 24.50 -2.01 -4.86
N PHE A 189 23.84 -0.89 -5.15
CA PHE A 189 22.41 -0.86 -5.54
C PHE A 189 22.10 -1.78 -6.73
N SER A 190 22.98 -1.83 -7.75
CA SER A 190 22.82 -2.68 -8.93
C SER A 190 22.76 -4.16 -8.58
N GLU A 191 23.64 -4.62 -7.70
CA GLU A 191 23.69 -6.02 -7.25
C GLU A 191 22.44 -6.38 -6.44
N ALA A 192 22.00 -5.49 -5.53
CA ALA A 192 20.76 -5.70 -4.77
C ALA A 192 19.52 -5.74 -5.67
N LEU A 193 19.49 -4.97 -6.76
CA LEU A 193 18.42 -5.00 -7.75
C LEU A 193 18.44 -6.31 -8.56
N GLU A 194 19.61 -6.76 -9.00
CA GLU A 194 19.77 -8.05 -9.70
C GLU A 194 19.32 -9.23 -8.83
N GLU A 195 19.69 -9.24 -7.55
CA GLU A 195 19.19 -10.22 -6.60
C GLU A 195 17.66 -10.19 -6.47
N ALA A 196 17.07 -8.99 -6.39
CA ALA A 196 15.60 -8.83 -6.31
C ALA A 196 14.91 -9.39 -7.57
N GLN A 197 15.49 -9.17 -8.75
CA GLN A 197 14.99 -9.71 -10.01
C GLN A 197 15.11 -11.23 -10.07
N ALA A 198 16.25 -11.79 -9.66
CA ALA A 198 16.48 -13.24 -9.62
C ALA A 198 15.51 -13.97 -8.68
N HIS A 199 15.10 -13.32 -7.57
CA HIS A 199 14.10 -13.87 -6.65
C HIS A 199 12.65 -13.58 -7.07
N GLY A 200 12.42 -12.88 -8.19
CA GLY A 200 11.07 -12.52 -8.66
C GLY A 200 10.38 -11.42 -7.85
N TYR A 201 11.12 -10.66 -7.04
CA TYR A 201 10.59 -9.50 -6.31
C TYR A 201 10.53 -8.25 -7.19
N ALA A 202 11.42 -8.14 -8.18
CA ALA A 202 11.44 -7.07 -9.17
C ALA A 202 11.23 -7.63 -10.58
N GLU A 203 10.47 -6.92 -11.41
CA GLU A 203 10.37 -7.17 -12.83
C GLU A 203 11.62 -6.65 -13.57
N ALA A 204 11.79 -7.00 -14.85
CA ALA A 204 12.89 -6.50 -15.67
C ALA A 204 12.90 -4.96 -15.74
N ASP A 205 11.71 -4.34 -15.84
CA ASP A 205 11.53 -2.91 -15.63
C ASP A 205 10.88 -2.68 -14.27
N ALA A 206 11.70 -2.33 -13.28
CA ALA A 206 11.28 -2.06 -11.91
C ALA A 206 11.00 -0.56 -11.65
N SER A 207 10.86 0.27 -12.69
CA SER A 207 10.75 1.73 -12.54
C SER A 207 9.54 2.14 -11.68
N GLU A 208 8.38 1.49 -11.84
CA GLU A 208 7.20 1.76 -11.01
C GLU A 208 7.46 1.54 -9.51
N ASP A 209 8.30 0.57 -9.16
CA ASP A 209 8.71 0.32 -7.78
C ASP A 209 9.75 1.37 -7.33
N LEU A 210 10.87 1.45 -8.04
CA LEU A 210 12.06 2.22 -7.65
C LEU A 210 11.82 3.72 -7.61
N ASP A 211 10.96 4.24 -8.51
CA ASP A 211 10.64 5.65 -8.62
C ASP A 211 9.35 6.03 -7.84
N GLY A 212 8.78 5.05 -7.11
CA GLY A 212 7.72 5.25 -6.14
C GLY A 212 6.29 5.30 -6.73
N GLY A 213 6.08 4.94 -7.99
CA GLY A 213 4.77 4.94 -8.64
C GLY A 213 3.78 3.99 -7.96
N ASP A 214 4.20 2.75 -7.69
CA ASP A 214 3.41 1.76 -6.96
C ASP A 214 3.01 2.27 -5.56
N ALA A 215 3.98 2.81 -4.83
CA ALA A 215 3.77 3.30 -3.47
C ALA A 215 2.84 4.54 -3.42
N ARG A 216 2.90 5.45 -4.43
CA ARG A 216 1.98 6.59 -4.56
C ARG A 216 0.54 6.13 -4.76
N ALA A 217 0.32 5.16 -5.65
CA ALA A 217 -1.02 4.63 -5.89
C ALA A 217 -1.62 4.02 -4.61
N LYS A 218 -0.83 3.26 -3.86
CA LYS A 218 -1.26 2.68 -2.58
C LYS A 218 -1.52 3.76 -1.52
N LEU A 219 -0.67 4.80 -1.44
CA LEU A 219 -0.87 5.90 -0.50
C LEU A 219 -2.16 6.69 -0.80
N ALA A 220 -2.48 6.92 -2.08
CA ALA A 220 -3.73 7.57 -2.47
C ALA A 220 -4.96 6.76 -2.01
N ILE A 221 -4.92 5.44 -2.11
CA ILE A 221 -5.99 4.56 -1.64
C ILE A 221 -6.10 4.60 -0.10
N LEU A 222 -4.98 4.59 0.61
CA LEU A 222 -4.97 4.70 2.08
C LEU A 222 -5.51 6.05 2.55
N ALA A 223 -5.15 7.15 1.88
CA ALA A 223 -5.68 8.48 2.16
C ALA A 223 -7.20 8.54 1.95
N LEU A 224 -7.70 7.92 0.86
CA LEU A 224 -9.14 7.82 0.61
C LEU A 224 -9.86 7.02 1.71
N ALA A 225 -9.32 5.86 2.09
CA ALA A 225 -9.96 4.95 3.03
C ALA A 225 -9.88 5.40 4.50
N GLY A 226 -8.77 6.00 4.91
CA GLY A 226 -8.51 6.32 6.32
C GLY A 226 -8.61 7.80 6.66
N LEU A 227 -8.22 8.69 5.74
CA LEU A 227 -8.29 10.14 5.96
C LEU A 227 -9.51 10.79 5.27
N HIS A 228 -10.30 10.00 4.55
CA HIS A 228 -11.40 10.47 3.71
C HIS A 228 -10.98 11.60 2.74
N ALA A 229 -9.74 11.53 2.26
CA ALA A 229 -9.13 12.52 1.40
C ALA A 229 -9.01 12.00 -0.03
N ARG A 230 -9.61 12.73 -0.98
CA ARG A 230 -9.47 12.45 -2.40
C ARG A 230 -8.17 13.05 -2.92
N VAL A 231 -7.26 12.20 -3.34
CA VAL A 231 -5.96 12.57 -3.89
C VAL A 231 -5.63 11.68 -5.08
N THR A 232 -5.06 12.26 -6.14
CA THR A 232 -4.56 11.46 -7.27
C THR A 232 -3.11 11.04 -7.02
N PRO A 233 -2.68 9.86 -7.47
CA PRO A 233 -1.27 9.46 -7.31
C PRO A 233 -0.29 10.49 -7.88
N GLU A 234 -0.63 11.13 -8.98
CA GLU A 234 0.20 12.11 -9.68
C GLU A 234 0.44 13.39 -8.87
N SER A 235 -0.46 13.74 -7.97
CA SER A 235 -0.31 14.91 -7.07
C SER A 235 0.59 14.62 -5.85
N ILE A 236 0.90 13.35 -5.58
CA ILE A 236 1.81 12.96 -4.52
C ILE A 236 3.25 12.99 -5.04
N ARG A 237 4.12 13.76 -4.42
CA ARG A 237 5.54 13.77 -4.76
C ARG A 237 6.16 12.40 -4.50
N ALA A 238 6.93 11.88 -5.47
CA ALA A 238 7.75 10.69 -5.28
C ALA A 238 9.22 10.99 -5.54
N ARG A 239 10.09 10.33 -4.76
CA ARG A 239 11.54 10.35 -4.91
C ARG A 239 12.05 8.94 -5.09
N THR A 240 12.92 8.75 -6.08
CA THR A 240 13.54 7.47 -6.39
C THR A 240 14.53 7.03 -5.31
N ILE A 241 14.67 5.70 -5.15
CA ILE A 241 15.70 5.10 -4.29
C ILE A 241 17.04 4.84 -5.02
N ARG A 242 17.09 5.05 -6.33
CA ARG A 242 18.27 4.73 -7.17
C ARG A 242 19.59 5.41 -6.76
N PRO A 243 19.60 6.67 -6.22
CA PRO A 243 20.82 7.34 -5.82
C PRO A 243 21.42 6.85 -4.50
N LEU A 244 20.76 5.92 -3.80
CA LEU A 244 21.24 5.38 -2.54
C LEU A 244 22.45 4.47 -2.75
N ASP A 245 23.40 4.56 -1.81
CA ASP A 245 24.64 3.83 -1.81
C ASP A 245 24.85 3.17 -0.43
N ALA A 246 25.67 2.13 -0.35
CA ALA A 246 26.01 1.45 0.91
C ALA A 246 26.56 2.44 1.96
N VAL A 247 27.29 3.46 1.53
CA VAL A 247 27.83 4.51 2.42
C VAL A 247 26.73 5.30 3.15
N ASP A 248 25.51 5.44 2.55
CA ASP A 248 24.40 6.10 3.20
C ASP A 248 23.91 5.33 4.44
N PHE A 249 23.93 3.99 4.36
CA PHE A 249 23.56 3.15 5.50
C PHE A 249 24.63 3.17 6.60
N ASP A 250 25.91 3.34 6.24
CA ASP A 250 26.99 3.49 7.22
C ASP A 250 26.86 4.80 7.99
N TYR A 251 26.52 5.92 7.34
CA TYR A 251 26.26 7.19 8.00
C TYR A 251 24.93 7.19 8.75
N ALA A 252 23.88 6.55 8.20
CA ALA A 252 22.61 6.41 8.90
C ALA A 252 22.78 5.65 10.21
N ALA A 253 23.57 4.57 10.23
CA ALA A 253 23.85 3.80 11.44
C ALA A 253 24.56 4.63 12.53
N GLU A 254 25.47 5.53 12.18
CA GLU A 254 26.11 6.49 13.11
C GLU A 254 25.09 7.42 13.78
N LEU A 255 23.98 7.72 13.04
CA LEU A 255 22.89 8.53 13.54
C LEU A 255 21.81 7.72 14.28
N GLY A 256 22.04 6.41 14.52
CA GLY A 256 21.06 5.49 15.11
C GLY A 256 19.87 5.21 14.21
N CYS A 257 20.03 5.41 12.90
CA CYS A 257 19.01 5.31 11.88
C CYS A 257 19.31 4.22 10.84
N THR A 258 18.32 3.91 10.06
CA THR A 258 18.44 3.18 8.78
C THR A 258 17.62 3.90 7.70
N ILE A 259 17.68 3.41 6.46
CA ILE A 259 16.97 4.02 5.34
C ILE A 259 15.86 3.08 4.84
N ARG A 260 14.64 3.63 4.70
CA ARG A 260 13.48 2.93 4.13
C ARG A 260 12.77 3.84 3.11
N GLN A 261 12.10 3.24 2.12
CA GLN A 261 11.14 3.99 1.31
C GLN A 261 9.85 4.15 2.12
N ILE A 262 9.55 5.36 2.52
CA ILE A 262 8.36 5.69 3.30
C ILE A 262 7.36 6.43 2.43
N SER A 263 6.13 5.97 2.49
CA SER A 263 4.95 6.68 2.00
C SER A 263 4.28 7.31 3.20
N ARG A 264 4.05 8.62 3.19
CA ARG A 264 3.37 9.31 4.30
C ARG A 264 2.32 10.29 3.82
N ALA A 265 1.24 10.41 4.59
CA ALA A 265 0.15 11.33 4.38
C ALA A 265 -0.33 11.87 5.74
N ASP A 266 -0.20 13.17 5.97
CA ASP A 266 -0.59 13.85 7.21
C ASP A 266 -1.62 14.93 6.89
N LEU A 267 -2.84 14.78 7.41
CA LEU A 267 -3.92 15.76 7.24
C LEU A 267 -3.86 16.80 8.36
N LYS A 268 -3.58 18.04 8.00
CA LYS A 268 -3.53 19.19 8.93
C LYS A 268 -4.51 20.27 8.45
N GLY A 269 -5.65 20.38 9.11
CA GLY A 269 -6.73 21.26 8.66
C GLY A 269 -7.25 20.84 7.28
N GLU A 270 -7.16 21.72 6.29
CA GLU A 270 -7.58 21.48 4.91
C GLU A 270 -6.42 21.07 3.98
N THR A 271 -5.20 20.91 4.51
CA THR A 271 -4.02 20.53 3.74
C THR A 271 -3.62 19.10 4.05
N LEU A 272 -3.47 18.28 3.02
CA LEU A 272 -2.87 16.96 3.07
C LEU A 272 -1.39 17.05 2.65
N TYR A 273 -0.50 16.84 3.60
CA TYR A 273 0.93 16.70 3.32
C TYR A 273 1.20 15.27 2.88
N ALA A 274 1.61 15.06 1.63
CA ALA A 274 1.80 13.69 1.10
C ALA A 274 3.07 13.56 0.26
N GLU A 275 3.86 12.52 0.54
CA GLU A 275 5.03 12.16 -0.25
C GLU A 275 5.40 10.68 -0.14
N VAL A 276 6.17 10.21 -1.11
CA VAL A 276 6.81 8.88 -1.13
C VAL A 276 8.30 9.05 -1.41
N GLY A 277 9.15 8.38 -0.67
CA GLY A 277 10.58 8.39 -0.96
C GLY A 277 11.44 7.80 0.13
N PRO A 278 12.76 7.69 -0.13
CA PRO A 278 13.70 7.25 0.89
C PRO A 278 13.78 8.27 2.03
N CYS A 279 13.74 7.74 3.25
CA CYS A 279 13.82 8.51 4.49
C CYS A 279 14.76 7.80 5.45
N LEU A 280 15.48 8.57 6.28
CA LEU A 280 16.09 8.02 7.47
C LEU A 280 15.00 7.80 8.51
N VAL A 281 14.99 6.63 9.11
CA VAL A 281 14.09 6.25 10.20
C VAL A 281 14.93 5.69 11.36
N ARG A 282 14.53 5.89 12.60
CA ARG A 282 15.24 5.30 13.75
C ARG A 282 15.28 3.79 13.60
N SER A 283 16.44 3.18 13.86
CA SER A 283 16.63 1.73 13.74
C SER A 283 15.75 0.93 14.71
N ASP A 284 15.40 1.51 15.86
CA ASP A 284 14.54 0.92 16.89
C ASP A 284 13.03 1.20 16.66
N SER A 285 12.68 2.02 15.65
CA SER A 285 11.28 2.30 15.30
C SER A 285 10.60 1.11 14.59
N PRO A 286 9.26 1.08 14.51
CA PRO A 286 8.55 0.08 13.72
C PRO A 286 9.07 0.01 12.26
N PHE A 287 9.33 1.15 11.62
CA PHE A 287 9.85 1.21 10.25
C PHE A 287 11.27 0.64 10.13
N GLY A 288 12.16 0.94 11.11
CA GLY A 288 13.55 0.45 11.10
C GLY A 288 13.65 -1.08 11.21
N ARG A 289 12.70 -1.69 11.88
CA ARG A 289 12.67 -3.14 12.13
C ARG A 289 12.08 -3.96 10.99
N VAL A 290 11.41 -3.34 10.03
CA VAL A 290 10.81 -4.04 8.88
C VAL A 290 11.88 -4.36 7.85
N GLN A 291 12.07 -5.66 7.61
CA GLN A 291 13.10 -6.20 6.72
C GLN A 291 12.50 -6.98 5.56
N ARG A 292 13.31 -7.24 4.55
CA ARG A 292 12.96 -8.03 3.36
C ARG A 292 11.82 -7.39 2.56
N ASN A 293 10.86 -8.19 2.10
CA ASN A 293 9.72 -7.76 1.27
C ASN A 293 8.43 -7.49 2.07
N LEU A 294 8.56 -7.31 3.40
CA LEU A 294 7.39 -7.02 4.24
C LEU A 294 6.91 -5.58 4.05
N ASN A 295 5.61 -5.40 4.18
CA ASN A 295 4.94 -4.11 4.23
C ASN A 295 4.52 -3.80 5.67
N LEU A 296 4.57 -2.52 5.99
CA LEU A 296 4.06 -1.95 7.25
C LEU A 296 3.19 -0.75 6.93
N VAL A 297 2.02 -0.65 7.55
CA VAL A 297 1.21 0.56 7.59
C VAL A 297 1.03 0.98 9.04
N LEU A 298 1.36 2.21 9.33
CA LEU A 298 1.15 2.85 10.62
C LEU A 298 0.09 3.94 10.44
N THR A 299 -0.88 3.98 11.34
CA THR A 299 -1.93 5.00 11.35
C THR A 299 -1.88 5.78 12.65
N SER A 300 -2.09 7.07 12.59
CA SER A 300 -2.12 7.96 13.76
C SER A 300 -3.52 8.55 13.93
N GLY A 301 -4.15 8.23 15.04
CA GLY A 301 -5.49 8.66 15.42
C GLY A 301 -5.49 9.63 16.60
N LYS A 302 -6.53 10.48 16.66
CA LYS A 302 -6.65 11.49 17.72
C LYS A 302 -6.88 10.85 19.10
N TYR A 303 -7.61 9.75 19.15
CA TYR A 303 -8.03 9.11 20.40
C TYR A 303 -7.37 7.77 20.62
N GLY A 304 -7.23 6.95 19.59
CA GLY A 304 -6.64 5.61 19.65
C GLY A 304 -5.11 5.60 19.57
N GLY A 305 -4.49 6.74 19.24
CA GLY A 305 -3.05 6.81 19.06
C GLY A 305 -2.56 6.09 17.80
N ASP A 306 -1.35 5.55 17.87
CA ASP A 306 -0.72 4.88 16.74
C ASP A 306 -1.06 3.39 16.70
N MET A 307 -1.41 2.90 15.52
CA MET A 307 -1.60 1.47 15.23
C MET A 307 -0.74 1.03 14.06
N ALA A 308 -0.18 -0.17 14.14
CA ALA A 308 0.70 -0.74 13.12
C ALA A 308 0.13 -2.05 12.56
N PHE A 309 0.14 -2.16 11.23
CA PHE A 309 -0.28 -3.34 10.48
C PHE A 309 0.90 -3.87 9.68
N LEU A 310 1.38 -5.06 9.98
CA LEU A 310 2.57 -5.66 9.39
C LEU A 310 2.24 -7.00 8.74
N GLY A 311 2.79 -7.26 7.55
CA GLY A 311 2.65 -8.55 6.89
C GLY A 311 3.18 -8.58 5.47
N ALA A 312 2.86 -9.66 4.74
CA ALA A 312 3.21 -9.79 3.34
C ALA A 312 2.35 -8.85 2.50
N GLY A 313 3.01 -7.91 1.81
CA GLY A 313 2.33 -6.89 1.00
C GLY A 313 1.90 -7.35 -0.39
N ALA A 314 2.33 -8.55 -0.82
CA ALA A 314 2.03 -9.14 -2.12
C ALA A 314 2.13 -10.67 -2.04
N GLY A 315 1.61 -11.34 -3.08
CA GLY A 315 1.63 -12.79 -3.21
C GLY A 315 0.26 -13.32 -3.62
N GLY A 316 0.22 -14.43 -4.38
CA GLY A 316 -1.02 -14.99 -4.90
C GLY A 316 -2.01 -15.37 -3.79
N GLU A 317 -1.59 -16.16 -2.84
CA GLU A 317 -2.43 -16.66 -1.74
C GLU A 317 -2.78 -15.57 -0.72
N PRO A 318 -1.85 -14.75 -0.20
CA PRO A 318 -2.19 -13.67 0.72
C PRO A 318 -3.21 -12.68 0.12
N THR A 319 -3.01 -12.29 -1.13
CA THR A 319 -3.95 -11.40 -1.84
C THR A 319 -5.31 -12.08 -2.06
N ALA A 320 -5.34 -13.38 -2.35
CA ALA A 320 -6.59 -14.12 -2.53
C ALA A 320 -7.41 -14.20 -1.24
N VAL A 321 -6.75 -14.35 -0.08
CA VAL A 321 -7.43 -14.31 1.23
C VAL A 321 -8.14 -12.97 1.43
N ALA A 322 -7.46 -11.85 1.12
CA ALA A 322 -8.08 -10.52 1.22
C ALA A 322 -9.27 -10.38 0.27
N VAL A 323 -9.13 -10.81 -1.00
CA VAL A 323 -10.24 -10.81 -1.98
C VAL A 323 -11.44 -11.61 -1.47
N VAL A 324 -11.23 -12.83 -0.97
CA VAL A 324 -12.33 -13.66 -0.47
C VAL A 324 -12.96 -13.07 0.79
N SER A 325 -12.17 -12.43 1.66
CA SER A 325 -12.69 -11.69 2.82
C SER A 325 -13.58 -10.52 2.38
N ASP A 326 -13.18 -9.78 1.34
CA ASP A 326 -13.98 -8.72 0.74
C ASP A 326 -15.29 -9.27 0.14
N VAL A 327 -15.25 -10.42 -0.54
CA VAL A 327 -16.45 -11.11 -1.08
C VAL A 327 -17.40 -11.47 0.06
N MET A 328 -16.89 -11.97 1.17
CA MET A 328 -17.71 -12.29 2.36
C MET A 328 -18.37 -11.04 2.94
N SER A 329 -17.64 -9.91 3.01
CA SER A 329 -18.18 -8.62 3.45
C SER A 329 -19.32 -8.15 2.57
N VAL A 330 -19.13 -8.19 1.25
CA VAL A 330 -20.17 -7.86 0.26
C VAL A 330 -21.39 -8.76 0.41
N ALA A 331 -21.19 -10.07 0.54
CA ALA A 331 -22.30 -11.03 0.69
C ALA A 331 -23.13 -10.77 1.95
N GLN A 332 -22.49 -10.41 3.07
CA GLN A 332 -23.16 -10.06 4.32
C GLN A 332 -23.99 -8.77 4.17
N THR A 333 -23.43 -7.76 3.53
CA THR A 333 -24.12 -6.48 3.30
C THR A 333 -25.35 -6.67 2.40
N LEU A 334 -25.23 -7.43 1.32
CA LEU A 334 -26.34 -7.76 0.43
C LEU A 334 -27.46 -8.54 1.15
N ALA A 335 -27.12 -9.37 2.15
CA ALA A 335 -28.08 -10.11 2.95
C ALA A 335 -28.78 -9.22 3.99
N GLY A 336 -28.06 -8.26 4.58
CA GLY A 336 -28.54 -7.42 5.67
C GLY A 336 -29.26 -6.14 5.26
N GLY A 337 -29.28 -5.79 3.96
CA GLY A 337 -29.88 -4.55 3.46
C GLY A 337 -29.23 -3.27 4.01
N LYS A 338 -28.04 -3.36 4.60
CA LYS A 338 -27.30 -2.20 5.12
C LYS A 338 -26.73 -1.40 3.96
N LYS A 339 -27.12 -0.13 3.87
CA LYS A 339 -26.43 0.84 3.01
C LYS A 339 -25.12 1.23 3.69
N ASP A 340 -24.03 1.14 2.96
CA ASP A 340 -22.75 1.70 3.41
C ASP A 340 -22.93 3.21 3.58
N VAL A 341 -22.60 3.72 4.76
CA VAL A 341 -22.64 5.17 5.01
C VAL A 341 -21.40 5.72 4.31
N THR A 342 -21.58 6.28 3.13
CA THR A 342 -20.51 6.99 2.43
C THR A 342 -20.09 8.19 3.28
N SER A 343 -18.94 8.08 3.93
CA SER A 343 -18.30 9.23 4.58
C SER A 343 -18.06 10.31 3.53
N GLN A 344 -18.32 11.57 3.88
CA GLN A 344 -18.01 12.68 2.97
C GLN A 344 -16.51 12.69 2.71
N VAL A 345 -16.14 12.51 1.44
CA VAL A 345 -14.75 12.56 0.99
C VAL A 345 -14.39 14.00 0.69
N SER A 346 -13.38 14.53 1.36
CA SER A 346 -12.84 15.87 1.11
C SER A 346 -11.85 15.87 -0.05
N ALA A 347 -11.64 17.03 -0.69
CA ALA A 347 -10.59 17.27 -1.66
C ALA A 347 -9.61 18.32 -1.07
N PRO A 348 -8.69 17.91 -0.20
CA PRO A 348 -7.77 18.81 0.46
C PRO A 348 -6.77 19.41 -0.53
N GLU A 349 -6.17 20.54 -0.14
CA GLU A 349 -4.96 21.02 -0.81
C GLU A 349 -3.81 20.04 -0.56
N ILE A 350 -3.05 19.70 -1.62
CA ILE A 350 -1.93 18.75 -1.51
C ILE A 350 -0.63 19.53 -1.39
N SER A 351 0.16 19.21 -0.38
CA SER A 351 1.48 19.78 -0.14
C SER A 351 2.52 18.69 0.06
N CYS A 352 3.75 18.97 -0.30
CA CYS A 352 4.92 18.16 0.03
C CYS A 352 5.94 18.94 0.86
N ASP A 353 5.55 20.12 1.37
CA ASP A 353 6.40 21.03 2.14
C ASP A 353 6.41 20.66 3.63
N PHE A 354 6.88 19.45 3.93
CA PHE A 354 7.05 18.99 5.31
C PHE A 354 8.14 19.76 6.03
N GLU A 355 7.90 20.04 7.30
CA GLU A 355 8.93 20.47 8.24
C GLU A 355 9.57 19.26 8.89
N THR A 356 10.85 19.01 8.63
CA THR A 356 11.59 17.85 9.11
C THR A 356 13.09 18.13 9.18
N ALA A 357 13.81 17.34 9.94
CA ALA A 357 15.28 17.31 9.88
C ALA A 357 15.73 16.68 8.56
N TRP A 358 16.91 17.03 8.09
CA TRP A 358 17.40 16.58 6.80
C TRP A 358 18.77 15.95 6.89
N TYR A 359 19.01 14.94 6.06
CA TYR A 359 20.27 14.28 5.80
C TYR A 359 20.75 14.69 4.40
N LEU A 360 21.91 15.31 4.32
CA LEU A 360 22.54 15.79 3.09
C LEU A 360 23.87 15.05 2.89
N ARG A 361 23.93 14.16 1.89
CA ARG A 361 25.17 13.47 1.54
C ARG A 361 25.79 14.08 0.29
N PHE A 362 27.09 14.43 0.41
CA PHE A 362 27.93 14.96 -0.64
C PHE A 362 28.99 13.96 -1.06
N PHE A 363 29.32 13.94 -2.35
CA PHE A 363 30.56 13.39 -2.85
C PHE A 363 31.40 14.53 -3.43
N VAL A 364 32.60 14.72 -2.91
CA VAL A 364 33.43 15.87 -3.26
C VAL A 364 34.87 15.46 -3.60
N ARG A 365 35.54 16.29 -4.37
CA ARG A 365 37.01 16.24 -4.46
C ARG A 365 37.56 16.98 -3.24
N ASP A 366 38.30 16.26 -2.40
CA ASP A 366 38.81 16.82 -1.13
C ASP A 366 39.74 18.00 -1.36
N GLN A 367 39.39 19.11 -0.73
CA GLN A 367 40.18 20.34 -0.72
C GLN A 367 39.82 21.22 0.49
N PRO A 368 40.74 22.11 0.97
CA PRO A 368 40.40 23.04 2.03
C PRO A 368 39.25 23.97 1.68
N GLY A 369 38.38 24.27 2.66
CA GLY A 369 37.31 25.26 2.55
C GLY A 369 35.94 24.70 2.11
N ILE A 370 35.77 23.42 1.81
CA ILE A 370 34.51 22.81 1.39
C ILE A 370 33.42 23.05 2.44
N VAL A 371 33.67 22.66 3.69
CA VAL A 371 32.71 22.79 4.80
C VAL A 371 32.36 24.25 5.05
N ALA A 372 33.35 25.15 5.03
CA ALA A 372 33.12 26.56 5.18
C ALA A 372 32.18 27.13 4.09
N ARG A 373 32.37 26.73 2.85
CA ARG A 373 31.53 27.18 1.74
C ARG A 373 30.10 26.65 1.83
N LEU A 374 29.92 25.39 2.18
CA LEU A 374 28.60 24.80 2.38
C LEU A 374 27.88 25.44 3.58
N ALA A 375 28.58 25.61 4.71
CA ALA A 375 28.03 26.27 5.89
C ALA A 375 27.62 27.73 5.62
N GLN A 376 28.39 28.44 4.79
CA GLN A 376 28.03 29.80 4.37
C GLN A 376 26.71 29.79 3.57
N ILE A 377 26.54 28.87 2.62
CA ILE A 377 25.29 28.76 1.85
C ILE A 377 24.12 28.44 2.78
N LEU A 378 24.26 27.47 3.69
CA LEU A 378 23.21 27.14 4.66
C LEU A 378 22.82 28.34 5.52
N ALA A 379 23.81 29.13 6.00
CA ALA A 379 23.56 30.32 6.78
C ALA A 379 22.81 31.40 5.99
N GLU A 380 23.10 31.59 4.69
CA GLU A 380 22.39 32.55 3.82
C GLU A 380 20.88 32.23 3.70
N TYR A 381 20.48 30.97 3.87
CA TYR A 381 19.09 30.53 3.87
C TYR A 381 18.52 30.23 5.27
N HIS A 382 19.22 30.66 6.32
CA HIS A 382 18.82 30.46 7.73
C HIS A 382 18.60 29.01 8.11
N LEU A 383 19.45 28.09 7.59
CA LEU A 383 19.41 26.66 7.85
C LEU A 383 20.51 26.27 8.84
N ASN A 384 20.13 25.70 9.99
CA ASN A 384 21.07 25.28 11.02
C ASN A 384 21.58 23.86 10.77
N ILE A 385 22.89 23.69 10.95
CA ILE A 385 23.55 22.37 10.93
C ILE A 385 23.35 21.71 12.30
N ASP A 386 22.82 20.49 12.30
CA ASP A 386 22.70 19.63 13.49
C ASP A 386 24.00 18.83 13.72
N ALA A 387 24.51 18.15 12.67
CA ALA A 387 25.78 17.43 12.72
C ALA A 387 26.52 17.43 11.39
N LEU A 388 27.84 17.19 11.46
CA LEU A 388 28.71 16.95 10.32
C LEU A 388 29.47 15.64 10.56
N LEU A 389 29.38 14.72 9.61
CA LEU A 389 29.97 13.38 9.70
C LEU A 389 30.88 13.15 8.50
N GLN A 390 32.14 12.84 8.77
CA GLN A 390 33.13 12.45 7.77
C GLN A 390 33.95 11.29 8.32
N LYS A 391 33.84 10.14 7.67
CA LYS A 391 34.60 8.94 8.04
C LYS A 391 35.99 8.97 7.41
N PRO A 392 37.03 8.50 8.09
CA PRO A 392 38.36 8.33 7.50
C PRO A 392 38.37 7.14 6.54
N GLY A 393 39.41 7.08 5.67
CA GLY A 393 39.67 5.92 4.82
C GLY A 393 39.08 5.98 3.43
N PHE A 394 38.29 6.99 3.09
CA PHE A 394 37.79 7.19 1.73
C PHE A 394 38.82 7.86 0.82
N ASP A 395 38.69 7.58 -0.50
CA ASP A 395 39.52 8.25 -1.50
C ASP A 395 39.24 9.75 -1.55
N LYS A 396 40.30 10.54 -1.46
CA LYS A 396 40.22 12.01 -1.53
C LYS A 396 39.74 12.54 -2.88
N ALA A 397 39.85 11.72 -3.95
CA ALA A 397 39.31 12.07 -5.25
C ALA A 397 37.76 11.97 -5.29
N SER A 398 37.15 11.20 -4.37
CA SER A 398 35.69 11.01 -4.28
C SER A 398 35.28 10.78 -2.83
N LEU A 399 35.42 11.82 -2.01
CA LEU A 399 35.18 11.77 -0.58
C LEU A 399 33.69 11.95 -0.27
N PRO A 400 33.04 10.96 0.36
CA PRO A 400 31.69 11.14 0.91
C PRO A 400 31.74 11.79 2.28
N PHE A 401 30.83 12.71 2.54
CA PHE A 401 30.53 13.20 3.88
C PHE A 401 29.08 13.65 4.00
N VAL A 402 28.59 13.80 5.21
CA VAL A 402 27.20 14.08 5.51
C VAL A 402 27.09 15.32 6.39
N ILE A 403 26.10 16.16 6.08
CA ILE A 403 25.60 17.21 6.95
C ILE A 403 24.17 16.87 7.30
N THR A 404 23.81 16.87 8.60
CA THR A 404 22.41 16.87 9.00
C THR A 404 21.96 18.28 9.39
N LEU A 405 20.70 18.59 9.10
CA LEU A 405 20.10 19.87 9.43
C LEU A 405 19.05 19.72 10.51
N GLU A 406 18.91 20.75 11.35
CA GLU A 406 17.74 20.91 12.20
C GLU A 406 16.45 20.97 11.37
N PRO A 407 15.25 20.76 11.99
CA PRO A 407 14.00 20.78 11.26
C PRO A 407 13.79 22.10 10.51
N CYS A 408 13.56 21.99 9.21
CA CYS A 408 13.20 23.10 8.33
C CYS A 408 12.26 22.57 7.21
N ARG A 409 11.60 23.48 6.51
CA ARG A 409 10.74 23.15 5.40
C ARG A 409 11.53 22.84 4.13
N ASP A 410 11.00 21.93 3.30
CA ASP A 410 11.57 21.61 1.97
C ASP A 410 11.72 22.89 1.11
N SER A 411 10.74 23.79 1.18
CA SER A 411 10.76 25.08 0.47
C SER A 411 11.91 26.01 0.86
N GLN A 412 12.38 25.94 2.13
CA GLN A 412 13.54 26.69 2.59
C GLN A 412 14.86 26.04 2.15
N LEU A 413 14.90 24.70 2.14
CA LEU A 413 16.11 23.94 1.82
C LEU A 413 16.42 23.93 0.32
N ARG A 414 15.40 23.87 -0.52
CA ARG A 414 15.56 23.70 -1.98
C ARG A 414 16.45 24.75 -2.65
N PRO A 415 16.31 26.07 -2.39
CA PRO A 415 17.19 27.08 -2.99
C PRO A 415 18.65 26.91 -2.55
N ALA A 416 18.89 26.47 -1.31
CA ALA A 416 20.26 26.19 -0.85
C ALA A 416 20.86 24.99 -1.60
N LEU A 417 20.10 23.93 -1.83
CA LEU A 417 20.56 22.76 -2.62
C LEU A 417 20.89 23.14 -4.08
N GLU A 418 20.09 23.99 -4.70
CA GLU A 418 20.34 24.50 -6.05
C GLU A 418 21.66 25.25 -6.11
N LYS A 419 21.91 26.15 -5.15
CA LYS A 419 23.18 26.88 -5.05
C LYS A 419 24.38 25.98 -4.77
N MET A 420 24.19 24.92 -3.96
CA MET A 420 25.23 23.93 -3.70
C MET A 420 25.58 23.07 -4.92
N ALA A 421 24.60 22.82 -5.81
CA ALA A 421 24.84 22.07 -7.04
C ALA A 421 25.78 22.78 -8.03
N GLU A 422 25.94 24.11 -7.93
CA GLU A 422 26.84 24.90 -8.75
C GLU A 422 28.32 24.84 -8.31
N LEU A 423 28.58 24.20 -7.15
CA LEU A 423 29.91 24.15 -6.57
C LEU A 423 30.82 23.18 -7.32
N LYS A 424 31.96 23.68 -7.81
CA LYS A 424 32.90 22.92 -8.67
C LYS A 424 33.57 21.71 -8.01
N PHE A 425 33.58 21.62 -6.71
CA PHE A 425 34.15 20.51 -5.97
C PHE A 425 33.16 19.35 -5.79
N THR A 426 31.89 19.57 -6.06
CA THR A 426 30.83 18.56 -5.97
C THR A 426 30.87 17.64 -7.20
N LEU A 427 30.98 16.34 -6.97
CA LEU A 427 31.12 15.32 -8.04
C LEU A 427 29.79 14.77 -8.51
N ARG A 428 28.79 14.79 -7.64
CA ARG A 428 27.42 14.28 -7.88
C ARG A 428 26.42 15.23 -7.21
N PRO A 429 25.16 15.26 -7.66
CA PRO A 429 24.11 15.98 -6.95
C PRO A 429 24.05 15.55 -5.48
N CYS A 430 23.80 16.49 -4.59
CA CYS A 430 23.61 16.21 -3.17
C CYS A 430 22.41 15.26 -2.99
N LEU A 431 22.60 14.14 -2.29
CA LEU A 431 21.49 13.31 -1.84
C LEU A 431 20.84 13.98 -0.62
N CYS A 432 19.55 14.26 -0.74
CA CYS A 432 18.78 14.93 0.32
C CYS A 432 17.64 14.02 0.77
N LEU A 433 17.68 13.56 2.02
CA LEU A 433 16.69 12.68 2.62
C LEU A 433 16.08 13.31 3.87
N PRO A 434 14.75 13.20 4.07
CA PRO A 434 14.16 13.57 5.36
C PRO A 434 14.54 12.57 6.44
N ILE A 435 14.63 13.05 7.67
CA ILE A 435 14.84 12.24 8.88
C ILE A 435 13.51 12.22 9.64
N LEU A 436 12.89 11.05 9.71
CA LEU A 436 11.66 10.82 10.48
C LEU A 436 12.05 10.41 11.92
N ARG A 437 11.73 11.25 12.87
CA ARG A 437 12.02 11.06 14.30
C ARG A 437 10.84 10.46 15.06
#